data_5a44e952ee267fda39dddeea3798e16a
#
_entry.id   5a44e952ee267fda39dddeea3798e16a
#
_cell.length_a   1.000
_cell.length_b   1.000
_cell.length_c   1.000
_cell.angle_alpha   90.00
_cell.angle_beta   90.00
_cell.angle_gamma   90.00
#
_symmetry.space_group_name_H-M   'P 1'
#
loop_
_entity.id
_entity.type
_entity.pdbx_description
1 polymer ?
#
loop_
_entity_poly.entity_id
_entity_poly.type
_entity_poly.pdbx_seq_one_letter_code
_entity_poly.pdbx_strand_id
1 'polypeptide(L)'
;MNRFLTEKTIRQFILKFQQYLIQHGWQKTKENDVLSIWNKIENPSIDTLLRLPKERVKPFEDDAEFLSTTIKKLAKYLNSSPEYLIQAVNENKQAARQGRISIRIIGDSVNDGTLPFMESLTLLPSVKKLLESLAKSAKTLKPKHTNYQSKEVKDFIDTLKLGQTEKGSFILNVIYPIEEPIDTSNTDLHPMSFAECVESRMVTALSNLNKQLKSKEKELGDLVNSGVSADLCDALTAMTGLKENNDVEIKLHDSTQKPYIFYLKKINTQKIKAISERLFNEQLSFKNYTIEGAVTNRHTATGSLNDGSTVVVKTHLFDKARNITIHLTEKDAAIPEQAVADGVTIKITGNLHLNGSKGTMTEIQKVELNAEQIELPIK
;
A
#
# COMPACT_ATOMS: atom_id res chain seq x y z
N MET A 1 -7.06 -33.89 14.39
CA MET A 1 -5.60 -33.66 14.57
C MET A 1 -4.88 -34.78 15.33
N ASN A 2 -5.55 -35.64 16.08
CA ASN A 2 -4.89 -36.67 16.94
C ASN A 2 -4.56 -38.03 16.29
N ARG A 3 -4.59 -38.23 14.98
CA ARG A 3 -4.41 -39.57 14.35
C ARG A 3 -3.13 -39.75 13.54
N PHE A 4 -2.22 -38.76 13.48
CA PHE A 4 -1.06 -38.84 12.57
C PHE A 4 0.33 -38.70 13.21
N LEU A 5 0.44 -38.57 14.52
CA LEU A 5 1.74 -38.40 15.17
C LEU A 5 2.11 -39.68 15.98
N THR A 6 2.88 -40.54 15.35
CA THR A 6 3.60 -41.57 16.10
C THR A 6 4.73 -40.95 16.94
N GLU A 7 5.20 -41.59 18.01
CA GLU A 7 6.29 -41.08 18.88
C GLU A 7 7.53 -40.65 18.08
N LYS A 8 7.90 -41.38 17.04
CA LYS A 8 9.00 -41.06 16.13
C LYS A 8 8.71 -39.75 15.34
N THR A 9 7.49 -39.55 14.95
CA THR A 9 7.04 -38.36 14.17
C THR A 9 7.05 -37.10 15.05
N ILE A 10 6.66 -37.19 16.32
CA ILE A 10 6.69 -36.07 17.27
C ILE A 10 8.12 -35.59 17.47
N ARG A 11 9.05 -36.50 17.72
CA ARG A 11 10.46 -36.16 17.91
C ARG A 11 11.06 -35.48 16.68
N GLN A 12 10.85 -36.03 15.49
CA GLN A 12 11.33 -35.42 14.25
C GLN A 12 10.72 -34.04 13.99
N PHE A 13 9.45 -33.89 14.32
CA PHE A 13 8.79 -32.61 14.18
C PHE A 13 9.34 -31.54 15.15
N ILE A 14 9.61 -31.92 16.42
CA ILE A 14 10.23 -30.99 17.40
C ILE A 14 11.57 -30.47 16.88
N LEU A 15 12.43 -31.35 16.35
CA LEU A 15 13.73 -30.96 15.78
C LEU A 15 13.57 -29.98 14.61
N LYS A 16 12.71 -30.30 13.66
CA LYS A 16 12.43 -29.42 12.54
C LYS A 16 11.85 -28.07 12.99
N PHE A 17 10.97 -28.10 14.01
CA PHE A 17 10.36 -26.90 14.54
C PHE A 17 11.37 -26.01 15.27
N GLN A 18 12.34 -26.59 15.98
CA GLN A 18 13.44 -25.83 16.58
C GLN A 18 14.33 -25.18 15.50
N GLN A 19 14.67 -25.92 14.44
CA GLN A 19 15.41 -25.36 13.29
C GLN A 19 14.63 -24.20 12.63
N TYR A 20 13.34 -24.42 12.42
CA TYR A 20 12.44 -23.39 11.91
C TYR A 20 12.47 -22.13 12.77
N LEU A 21 12.38 -22.25 14.10
CA LEU A 21 12.42 -21.12 15.02
C LEU A 21 13.74 -20.35 14.94
N ILE A 22 14.88 -21.05 14.88
CA ILE A 22 16.21 -20.43 14.75
C ILE A 22 16.29 -19.63 13.45
N GLN A 23 15.86 -20.20 12.33
CA GLN A 23 15.85 -19.52 11.02
C GLN A 23 14.97 -18.29 11.00
N HIS A 24 13.95 -18.21 11.87
CA HIS A 24 13.02 -17.09 11.96
C HIS A 24 13.31 -16.14 13.13
N GLY A 25 14.54 -16.12 13.62
CA GLY A 25 14.99 -15.16 14.63
C GLY A 25 14.48 -15.42 16.06
N TRP A 26 14.07 -16.67 16.38
CA TRP A 26 13.86 -17.09 17.75
C TRP A 26 15.13 -17.74 18.32
N GLN A 27 15.39 -17.48 19.58
CA GLN A 27 16.46 -18.13 20.33
C GLN A 27 15.92 -18.85 21.55
N LYS A 28 16.57 -19.96 21.90
CA LYS A 28 16.28 -20.69 23.13
C LYS A 28 16.82 -19.90 24.31
N THR A 29 15.94 -19.42 25.21
CA THR A 29 16.30 -18.59 26.36
C THR A 29 16.48 -19.40 27.63
N LYS A 30 15.70 -20.48 27.82
CA LYS A 30 15.77 -21.37 28.96
C LYS A 30 15.43 -22.80 28.54
N GLU A 31 15.97 -23.78 29.26
CA GLU A 31 15.64 -25.18 29.08
C GLU A 31 15.68 -25.90 30.45
N ASN A 32 14.74 -26.80 30.68
CA ASN A 32 14.73 -27.72 31.79
C ASN A 32 14.55 -29.16 31.29
N ASP A 33 14.30 -30.12 32.17
CA ASP A 33 14.16 -31.53 31.76
C ASP A 33 12.89 -31.82 30.95
N VAL A 34 11.94 -30.92 30.92
CA VAL A 34 10.63 -31.09 30.31
C VAL A 34 10.43 -30.21 29.06
N LEU A 35 10.81 -28.97 29.17
CA LEU A 35 10.49 -27.91 28.20
C LEU A 35 11.70 -27.06 27.83
N SER A 36 11.70 -26.54 26.61
CA SER A 36 12.55 -25.46 26.18
C SER A 36 11.69 -24.18 25.96
N ILE A 37 12.20 -23.03 26.40
CA ILE A 37 11.55 -21.72 26.27
C ILE A 37 12.30 -20.94 25.20
N TRP A 38 11.55 -20.43 24.24
CA TRP A 38 12.04 -19.69 23.09
C TRP A 38 11.45 -18.29 23.08
N ASN A 39 12.23 -17.29 22.67
CA ASN A 39 11.75 -15.94 22.48
C ASN A 39 12.40 -15.29 21.26
N LYS A 40 11.74 -14.28 20.68
CA LYS A 40 12.29 -13.59 19.52
C LYS A 40 13.47 -12.70 19.92
N ILE A 41 14.52 -12.67 19.09
CA ILE A 41 15.77 -11.92 19.39
C ILE A 41 15.51 -10.42 19.34
N GLU A 42 14.85 -9.96 18.27
CA GLU A 42 14.66 -8.52 18.01
C GLU A 42 13.64 -7.84 18.90
N ASN A 43 12.62 -8.60 19.36
CA ASN A 43 11.52 -8.03 20.15
C ASN A 43 10.96 -9.05 21.15
N PRO A 44 11.69 -9.35 22.23
CA PRO A 44 11.25 -10.32 23.21
C PRO A 44 10.03 -9.81 24.00
N SER A 45 8.92 -10.53 23.92
CA SER A 45 7.67 -10.21 24.61
C SER A 45 6.96 -11.47 25.10
N ILE A 46 5.89 -11.31 25.90
CA ILE A 46 5.03 -12.42 26.29
C ILE A 46 4.35 -13.05 25.07
N ASP A 47 4.04 -12.25 24.07
CA ASP A 47 3.38 -12.73 22.84
C ASP A 47 4.33 -13.57 21.97
N THR A 48 5.63 -13.27 22.00
CA THR A 48 6.66 -14.02 21.27
C THR A 48 7.24 -15.19 22.06
N LEU A 49 6.87 -15.34 23.34
CA LEU A 49 7.36 -16.42 24.18
C LEU A 49 6.68 -17.75 23.81
N LEU A 50 7.47 -18.70 23.34
CA LEU A 50 7.02 -20.06 22.96
C LEU A 50 7.59 -21.09 23.92
N ARG A 51 6.84 -22.16 24.15
CA ARG A 51 7.25 -23.29 24.98
C ARG A 51 7.19 -24.54 24.13
N LEU A 52 8.30 -25.23 23.94
CA LEU A 52 8.36 -26.49 23.22
C LEU A 52 8.70 -27.65 24.16
N PRO A 53 8.11 -28.83 23.94
CA PRO A 53 8.59 -30.05 24.58
C PRO A 53 10.06 -30.26 24.26
N LYS A 54 10.82 -30.76 25.24
CA LYS A 54 12.20 -31.16 25.01
C LYS A 54 12.25 -32.40 24.13
N GLU A 55 13.20 -32.46 23.22
CA GLU A 55 13.44 -33.67 22.43
C GLU A 55 13.80 -34.83 23.34
N ARG A 56 13.11 -35.97 23.19
CA ARG A 56 13.29 -37.19 23.96
C ARG A 56 13.13 -38.42 23.08
N VAL A 57 13.75 -39.52 23.52
CA VAL A 57 13.60 -40.80 22.84
C VAL A 57 12.15 -41.30 22.95
N LYS A 58 11.52 -41.11 24.12
CA LYS A 58 10.08 -41.39 24.33
C LYS A 58 9.38 -40.09 24.71
N PRO A 59 8.49 -39.55 23.86
CA PRO A 59 7.65 -38.40 24.18
C PRO A 59 6.70 -38.70 25.34
N PHE A 60 6.33 -37.70 26.09
CA PHE A 60 5.22 -37.80 27.04
C PHE A 60 3.87 -37.77 26.31
N GLU A 61 2.81 -38.29 26.94
CA GLU A 61 1.46 -38.30 26.38
C GLU A 61 0.97 -36.89 26.04
N ASP A 62 1.36 -35.89 26.84
CA ASP A 62 0.94 -34.47 26.69
C ASP A 62 1.79 -33.70 25.67
N ASP A 63 2.90 -34.23 25.19
CA ASP A 63 3.81 -33.48 24.27
C ASP A 63 3.12 -33.08 22.96
N ALA A 64 2.18 -33.87 22.44
CA ALA A 64 1.39 -33.59 21.27
C ALA A 64 0.44 -32.41 21.46
N GLU A 65 -0.22 -32.32 22.63
CA GLU A 65 -1.12 -31.25 23.00
C GLU A 65 -0.36 -29.93 23.22
N PHE A 66 0.79 -30.03 23.88
CA PHE A 66 1.70 -28.91 24.09
C PHE A 66 2.21 -28.31 22.79
N LEU A 67 2.64 -29.18 21.87
CA LEU A 67 3.04 -28.79 20.51
C LEU A 67 1.89 -28.10 19.76
N SER A 68 0.69 -28.67 19.80
CA SER A 68 -0.51 -28.09 19.19
C SER A 68 -0.78 -26.67 19.69
N THR A 69 -0.66 -26.47 21.01
CA THR A 69 -0.86 -25.16 21.64
C THR A 69 0.21 -24.15 21.19
N THR A 70 1.47 -24.59 21.14
CA THR A 70 2.58 -23.74 20.68
C THR A 70 2.45 -23.39 19.20
N ILE A 71 2.07 -24.35 18.34
CA ILE A 71 1.81 -24.11 16.92
C ILE A 71 0.68 -23.10 16.72
N LYS A 72 -0.43 -23.25 17.46
CA LYS A 72 -1.54 -22.29 17.40
C LYS A 72 -1.11 -20.88 17.82
N LYS A 73 -0.29 -20.76 18.88
CA LYS A 73 0.23 -19.49 19.34
C LYS A 73 1.14 -18.84 18.29
N LEU A 74 2.08 -19.61 17.73
CA LEU A 74 2.98 -19.11 16.68
C LEU A 74 2.22 -18.77 15.40
N ALA A 75 1.26 -19.60 14.99
CA ALA A 75 0.41 -19.33 13.83
C ALA A 75 -0.37 -18.03 14.00
N LYS A 76 -0.93 -17.79 15.20
CA LYS A 76 -1.61 -16.51 15.52
C LYS A 76 -0.64 -15.33 15.44
N TYR A 77 0.57 -15.47 15.97
CA TYR A 77 1.60 -14.42 15.92
C TYR A 77 2.01 -14.10 14.47
N LEU A 78 2.15 -15.15 13.63
CA LEU A 78 2.53 -15.01 12.21
C LEU A 78 1.34 -14.69 11.29
N ASN A 79 0.13 -14.47 11.83
CA ASN A 79 -1.11 -14.34 11.05
C ASN A 79 -1.33 -15.47 10.04
N SER A 80 -0.95 -16.71 10.41
CA SER A 80 -1.00 -17.91 9.57
C SER A 80 -1.98 -18.95 10.12
N SER A 81 -2.31 -19.98 9.34
CA SER A 81 -3.03 -21.14 9.87
C SER A 81 -2.08 -22.15 10.52
N PRO A 82 -2.52 -22.90 11.54
CA PRO A 82 -1.72 -23.99 12.14
C PRO A 82 -1.29 -25.04 11.11
N GLU A 83 -2.17 -25.37 10.17
CA GLU A 83 -1.94 -26.35 9.11
C GLU A 83 -0.82 -25.91 8.17
N TYR A 84 -0.85 -24.64 7.76
CA TYR A 84 0.21 -24.05 6.93
C TYR A 84 1.56 -24.06 7.67
N LEU A 85 1.58 -23.69 8.95
CA LEU A 85 2.81 -23.70 9.75
C LEU A 85 3.39 -25.12 9.89
N ILE A 86 2.53 -26.13 10.12
CA ILE A 86 2.95 -27.54 10.16
C ILE A 86 3.57 -27.95 8.82
N GLN A 87 2.96 -27.56 7.72
CA GLN A 87 3.50 -27.86 6.39
C GLN A 87 4.85 -27.16 6.18
N ALA A 88 4.97 -25.89 6.51
CA ALA A 88 6.21 -25.11 6.38
C ALA A 88 7.37 -25.73 7.20
N VAL A 89 7.11 -26.14 8.44
CA VAL A 89 8.07 -26.84 9.29
C VAL A 89 8.51 -28.19 8.70
N ASN A 90 7.55 -28.94 8.15
CA ASN A 90 7.87 -30.27 7.57
C ASN A 90 8.66 -30.16 6.27
N GLU A 91 8.36 -29.17 5.45
CA GLU A 91 9.00 -28.94 4.15
C GLU A 91 10.32 -28.16 4.26
N ASN A 92 10.70 -27.76 5.49
CA ASN A 92 11.84 -26.85 5.75
C ASN A 92 11.78 -25.57 4.89
N LYS A 93 10.57 -25.18 4.51
CA LYS A 93 10.32 -23.92 3.82
C LYS A 93 10.28 -22.80 4.87
N GLN A 94 10.90 -21.67 4.55
CA GLN A 94 10.61 -20.45 5.28
C GLN A 94 9.10 -20.23 5.24
N ALA A 95 8.43 -20.20 6.40
CA ALA A 95 7.02 -19.80 6.41
C ALA A 95 6.99 -18.33 6.02
N ALA A 96 6.58 -18.08 4.80
CA ALA A 96 6.39 -16.73 4.32
C ALA A 96 5.48 -15.99 5.33
N ARG A 97 5.97 -14.85 5.84
CA ARG A 97 5.11 -13.95 6.61
C ARG A 97 3.86 -13.71 5.77
N GLN A 98 2.71 -13.71 6.42
CA GLN A 98 1.45 -13.46 5.73
C GLN A 98 0.88 -12.12 6.20
N GLY A 99 0.62 -11.24 5.24
CA GLY A 99 -0.21 -10.08 5.48
C GLY A 99 -1.69 -10.47 5.45
N ARG A 100 -2.50 -9.75 6.22
CA ARG A 100 -3.95 -9.92 6.25
C ARG A 100 -4.66 -8.57 6.26
N ILE A 101 -5.62 -8.44 5.37
CA ILE A 101 -6.54 -7.31 5.33
C ILE A 101 -7.94 -7.85 5.62
N SER A 102 -8.60 -7.33 6.66
CA SER A 102 -9.98 -7.64 6.98
C SER A 102 -10.88 -6.49 6.54
N ILE A 103 -11.91 -6.79 5.78
CA ILE A 103 -12.91 -5.85 5.29
C ILE A 103 -14.24 -6.23 5.91
N ARG A 104 -14.75 -5.38 6.78
CA ARG A 104 -16.00 -5.56 7.52
C ARG A 104 -17.06 -4.64 6.93
N ILE A 105 -18.19 -5.22 6.57
CA ILE A 105 -19.37 -4.49 6.12
C ILE A 105 -20.34 -4.36 7.33
N ILE A 106 -20.81 -3.15 7.56
CA ILE A 106 -21.66 -2.80 8.71
C ILE A 106 -22.90 -2.08 8.17
N GLY A 107 -24.05 -2.69 8.31
CA GLY A 107 -25.32 -2.13 7.84
C GLY A 107 -26.51 -2.95 8.31
N ASP A 108 -27.71 -2.41 8.15
CA ASP A 108 -28.95 -3.03 8.64
C ASP A 108 -29.26 -4.36 7.95
N SER A 109 -28.78 -4.56 6.72
CA SER A 109 -28.94 -5.80 5.95
C SER A 109 -27.85 -6.85 6.24
N VAL A 110 -26.89 -6.54 7.10
CA VAL A 110 -25.71 -7.36 7.39
C VAL A 110 -25.75 -7.83 8.83
N ASN A 111 -26.46 -8.92 9.07
CA ASN A 111 -26.64 -9.50 10.39
C ASN A 111 -26.01 -10.88 10.48
N ASP A 112 -25.46 -11.23 11.64
CA ASP A 112 -24.96 -12.57 11.99
C ASP A 112 -24.01 -13.21 10.97
N GLY A 113 -23.14 -12.38 10.36
CA GLY A 113 -22.16 -12.86 9.39
C GLY A 113 -22.74 -13.13 7.98
N THR A 114 -23.96 -12.71 7.71
CA THR A 114 -24.59 -12.83 6.40
C THR A 114 -24.50 -11.50 5.62
N LEU A 115 -24.39 -11.59 4.29
CA LEU A 115 -24.45 -10.48 3.35
C LEU A 115 -25.46 -10.85 2.25
N PRO A 116 -26.37 -9.96 1.82
CA PRO A 116 -27.23 -10.25 0.67
C PRO A 116 -26.43 -10.68 -0.55
N PHE A 117 -26.88 -11.73 -1.23
CA PHE A 117 -26.14 -12.36 -2.32
C PHE A 117 -25.75 -11.35 -3.42
N MET A 118 -26.66 -10.46 -3.81
CA MET A 118 -26.37 -9.44 -4.83
C MET A 118 -25.32 -8.43 -4.39
N GLU A 119 -25.24 -8.13 -3.09
CA GLU A 119 -24.17 -7.26 -2.54
C GLU A 119 -22.81 -7.97 -2.55
N SER A 120 -22.78 -9.28 -2.34
CA SER A 120 -21.53 -10.04 -2.42
C SER A 120 -20.90 -10.02 -3.82
N LEU A 121 -21.73 -10.01 -4.87
CA LEU A 121 -21.30 -9.93 -6.27
C LEU A 121 -20.65 -8.59 -6.61
N THR A 122 -20.92 -7.53 -5.86
CA THR A 122 -20.28 -6.23 -6.02
C THR A 122 -19.08 -6.07 -5.09
N LEU A 123 -19.12 -6.67 -3.91
CA LEU A 123 -18.08 -6.56 -2.89
C LEU A 123 -16.74 -7.16 -3.36
N LEU A 124 -16.73 -8.40 -3.85
CA LEU A 124 -15.48 -9.06 -4.26
C LEU A 124 -14.73 -8.33 -5.37
N PRO A 125 -15.39 -7.90 -6.47
CA PRO A 125 -14.75 -7.07 -7.49
C PRO A 125 -14.23 -5.74 -6.94
N SER A 126 -14.93 -5.12 -5.97
CA SER A 126 -14.53 -3.87 -5.36
C SER A 126 -13.30 -4.04 -4.47
N VAL A 127 -13.22 -5.12 -3.71
CA VAL A 127 -12.03 -5.49 -2.93
C VAL A 127 -10.83 -5.74 -3.84
N LYS A 128 -11.02 -6.47 -4.94
CA LYS A 128 -9.97 -6.66 -5.95
C LYS A 128 -9.51 -5.30 -6.52
N LYS A 129 -10.44 -4.43 -6.92
CA LYS A 129 -10.14 -3.09 -7.45
C LYS A 129 -9.40 -2.22 -6.43
N LEU A 130 -9.76 -2.29 -5.15
CA LEU A 130 -9.06 -1.61 -4.05
C LEU A 130 -7.58 -2.03 -4.01
N LEU A 131 -7.32 -3.33 -3.90
CA LEU A 131 -5.97 -3.87 -3.76
C LEU A 131 -5.13 -3.64 -5.03
N GLU A 132 -5.75 -3.78 -6.20
CA GLU A 132 -5.12 -3.49 -7.49
C GLU A 132 -4.72 -2.00 -7.62
N SER A 133 -5.60 -1.08 -7.22
CA SER A 133 -5.30 0.36 -7.27
C SER A 133 -4.18 0.73 -6.30
N LEU A 134 -4.14 0.14 -5.10
CA LEU A 134 -3.07 0.32 -4.13
C LEU A 134 -1.74 -0.25 -4.62
N ALA A 135 -1.74 -1.44 -5.22
CA ALA A 135 -0.56 -2.05 -5.81
C ALA A 135 -0.01 -1.21 -6.97
N LYS A 136 -0.87 -0.68 -7.84
CA LYS A 136 -0.48 0.26 -8.90
C LYS A 136 0.08 1.55 -8.32
N SER A 137 -0.52 2.10 -7.26
CA SER A 137 -0.05 3.30 -6.57
C SER A 137 1.26 3.09 -5.81
N ALA A 138 1.56 1.85 -5.37
CA ALA A 138 2.85 1.52 -4.79
C ALA A 138 4.00 1.61 -5.82
N LYS A 139 3.70 1.37 -7.10
CA LYS A 139 4.66 1.54 -8.23
C LYS A 139 4.72 2.97 -8.73
N THR A 140 3.57 3.57 -8.99
CA THR A 140 3.49 4.87 -9.65
C THR A 140 2.29 5.66 -9.15
N LEU A 141 2.54 6.86 -8.67
CA LEU A 141 1.49 7.76 -8.17
C LEU A 141 0.78 8.44 -9.34
N LYS A 142 -0.52 8.18 -9.50
CA LYS A 142 -1.35 8.75 -10.56
C LYS A 142 -2.76 9.06 -10.06
N PRO A 143 -3.40 10.13 -10.58
CA PRO A 143 -4.79 10.45 -10.23
C PRO A 143 -5.78 9.36 -10.69
N LYS A 144 -5.45 8.64 -11.78
CA LYS A 144 -6.14 7.44 -12.23
C LYS A 144 -5.18 6.46 -12.87
N HIS A 145 -5.46 5.17 -12.75
CA HIS A 145 -4.67 4.12 -13.36
C HIS A 145 -5.27 3.65 -14.68
N THR A 146 -4.43 3.13 -15.56
CA THR A 146 -4.85 2.44 -16.77
C THR A 146 -5.17 0.97 -16.46
N ASN A 147 -5.79 0.26 -17.42
CA ASN A 147 -6.02 -1.18 -17.30
C ASN A 147 -4.72 -2.01 -17.35
N TYR A 148 -3.61 -1.40 -17.79
CA TYR A 148 -2.32 -2.06 -17.80
C TYR A 148 -1.85 -2.36 -16.37
N GLN A 149 -1.34 -3.57 -16.16
CA GLN A 149 -0.73 -4.03 -14.92
C GLN A 149 0.72 -4.40 -15.20
N SER A 150 1.64 -3.90 -14.39
CA SER A 150 3.00 -4.42 -14.40
C SER A 150 3.04 -5.85 -13.88
N LYS A 151 4.12 -6.57 -14.19
CA LYS A 151 4.28 -7.97 -13.73
C LYS A 151 4.12 -8.08 -12.22
N GLU A 152 4.77 -7.20 -11.45
CA GLU A 152 4.75 -7.23 -9.98
C GLU A 152 3.34 -6.99 -9.41
N VAL A 153 2.56 -6.08 -10.03
CA VAL A 153 1.16 -5.86 -9.64
C VAL A 153 0.33 -7.12 -9.93
N LYS A 154 0.52 -7.73 -11.10
CA LYS A 154 -0.18 -8.96 -11.45
C LYS A 154 0.20 -10.10 -10.51
N ASP A 155 1.50 -10.33 -10.30
CA ASP A 155 1.99 -11.38 -9.42
C ASP A 155 1.43 -11.21 -8.00
N PHE A 156 1.42 -9.98 -7.45
CA PHE A 156 0.80 -9.69 -6.15
C PHE A 156 -0.69 -10.05 -6.11
N ILE A 157 -1.47 -9.61 -7.11
CA ILE A 157 -2.91 -9.91 -7.17
C ILE A 157 -3.18 -11.41 -7.29
N ASP A 158 -2.35 -12.14 -8.05
CA ASP A 158 -2.48 -13.59 -8.24
C ASP A 158 -2.14 -14.39 -6.96
N THR A 159 -1.37 -13.81 -6.01
CA THR A 159 -1.08 -14.43 -4.71
C THR A 159 -2.19 -14.28 -3.67
N LEU A 160 -3.15 -13.39 -3.90
CA LEU A 160 -4.23 -13.10 -2.94
C LEU A 160 -5.12 -14.32 -2.72
N LYS A 161 -5.41 -14.61 -1.46
CA LYS A 161 -6.30 -15.69 -1.05
C LYS A 161 -7.40 -15.16 -0.15
N LEU A 162 -8.60 -15.70 -0.30
CA LEU A 162 -9.68 -15.46 0.65
C LEU A 162 -9.49 -16.34 1.88
N GLY A 163 -9.45 -15.70 3.04
CA GLY A 163 -9.44 -16.38 4.33
C GLY A 163 -10.85 -16.72 4.82
N GLN A 164 -10.90 -17.42 5.94
CA GLN A 164 -12.16 -17.77 6.59
C GLN A 164 -12.85 -16.52 7.13
N THR A 165 -14.17 -16.44 6.99
CA THR A 165 -14.99 -15.36 7.55
C THR A 165 -15.07 -15.48 9.08
N GLU A 166 -15.21 -14.37 9.77
CA GLU A 166 -15.31 -14.33 11.24
C GLU A 166 -16.78 -14.19 11.69
N LYS A 167 -17.10 -14.71 12.90
CA LYS A 167 -18.43 -14.57 13.47
C LYS A 167 -18.72 -13.11 13.85
N GLY A 168 -19.94 -12.66 13.62
CA GLY A 168 -20.46 -11.35 13.99
C GLY A 168 -21.03 -10.58 12.81
N SER A 169 -20.28 -9.64 12.26
CA SER A 169 -20.59 -8.96 11.00
C SER A 169 -20.01 -9.73 9.83
N PHE A 170 -20.44 -9.41 8.61
CA PHE A 170 -19.78 -9.98 7.41
C PHE A 170 -18.35 -9.42 7.29
N ILE A 171 -17.35 -10.27 7.53
CA ILE A 171 -15.93 -9.90 7.46
C ILE A 171 -15.27 -10.76 6.39
N LEU A 172 -14.76 -10.09 5.35
CA LEU A 172 -13.96 -10.71 4.31
C LEU A 172 -12.48 -10.55 4.65
N ASN A 173 -11.77 -11.66 4.80
CA ASN A 173 -10.33 -11.66 5.02
C ASN A 173 -9.60 -11.92 3.70
N VAL A 174 -8.66 -11.05 3.34
CA VAL A 174 -7.71 -11.26 2.24
C VAL A 174 -6.34 -11.52 2.83
N ILE A 175 -5.73 -12.61 2.41
CA ILE A 175 -4.42 -13.08 2.88
C ILE A 175 -3.46 -13.10 1.70
N TYR A 176 -2.22 -12.66 1.91
CA TYR A 176 -1.15 -12.65 0.91
C TYR A 176 0.21 -12.95 1.55
N PRO A 177 1.15 -13.55 0.80
CA PRO A 177 2.51 -13.78 1.29
C PRO A 177 3.25 -12.44 1.36
N ILE A 178 4.07 -12.29 2.39
CA ILE A 178 5.09 -11.25 2.49
C ILE A 178 6.41 -11.96 2.25
N GLU A 179 6.96 -11.79 1.05
CA GLU A 179 8.25 -12.35 0.69
C GLU A 179 9.36 -11.65 1.47
N GLU A 180 10.34 -12.41 1.94
CA GLU A 180 11.55 -11.78 2.47
C GLU A 180 12.30 -11.11 1.32
N PRO A 181 12.83 -9.89 1.53
CA PRO A 181 13.62 -9.24 0.50
C PRO A 181 14.81 -10.14 0.15
N ILE A 182 15.04 -10.35 -1.14
CA ILE A 182 16.24 -11.05 -1.60
C ILE A 182 17.43 -10.19 -1.18
N ASP A 183 18.29 -10.77 -0.34
CA ASP A 183 19.47 -10.12 0.20
C ASP A 183 20.38 -9.66 -0.95
N THR A 184 20.27 -8.39 -1.31
CA THR A 184 21.19 -7.72 -2.23
C THR A 184 22.14 -6.89 -1.39
N SER A 185 23.14 -7.56 -0.81
CA SER A 185 24.44 -7.05 -0.36
C SER A 185 24.50 -5.58 0.14
N ASN A 186 24.85 -5.43 1.42
CA ASN A 186 25.60 -4.29 1.99
C ASN A 186 24.94 -2.90 2.03
N THR A 187 23.65 -2.76 2.28
CA THR A 187 23.12 -1.50 2.79
C THR A 187 22.29 -1.75 4.05
N ASP A 188 22.50 -0.93 5.09
CA ASP A 188 21.81 -0.98 6.40
C ASP A 188 20.29 -0.76 6.35
N LEU A 189 19.69 -0.74 5.18
CA LEU A 189 18.26 -0.62 4.92
C LEU A 189 17.75 -1.97 4.41
N HIS A 190 16.97 -2.66 5.22
CA HIS A 190 16.23 -3.84 4.75
C HIS A 190 15.28 -3.44 3.62
N PRO A 191 15.49 -3.90 2.38
CA PRO A 191 14.60 -3.56 1.27
C PRO A 191 13.21 -4.13 1.57
N MET A 192 12.17 -3.30 1.44
CA MET A 192 10.78 -3.73 1.61
C MET A 192 10.36 -4.64 0.46
N SER A 193 9.64 -5.72 0.76
CA SER A 193 8.97 -6.52 -0.25
C SER A 193 7.87 -5.70 -0.96
N PHE A 194 7.43 -6.14 -2.14
CA PHE A 194 6.36 -5.43 -2.85
C PHE A 194 5.05 -5.42 -2.05
N ALA A 195 4.74 -6.50 -1.33
CA ALA A 195 3.59 -6.56 -0.43
C ALA A 195 3.66 -5.51 0.69
N GLU A 196 4.83 -5.32 1.32
CA GLU A 196 5.03 -4.29 2.34
C GLU A 196 4.92 -2.86 1.75
N CYS A 197 5.38 -2.65 0.51
CA CYS A 197 5.14 -1.39 -0.21
C CYS A 197 3.63 -1.12 -0.41
N VAL A 198 2.84 -2.14 -0.74
CA VAL A 198 1.39 -2.03 -0.88
C VAL A 198 0.72 -1.73 0.48
N GLU A 199 1.15 -2.38 1.57
CA GLU A 199 0.67 -2.09 2.93
C GLU A 199 0.95 -0.64 3.34
N SER A 200 2.19 -0.19 3.16
CA SER A 200 2.58 1.19 3.45
C SER A 200 1.77 2.20 2.62
N ARG A 201 1.55 1.89 1.33
CA ARG A 201 0.71 2.69 0.46
C ARG A 201 -0.73 2.75 0.92
N MET A 202 -1.29 1.61 1.35
CA MET A 202 -2.65 1.54 1.90
C MET A 202 -2.81 2.43 3.12
N VAL A 203 -1.90 2.34 4.10
CA VAL A 203 -1.93 3.17 5.31
C VAL A 203 -1.85 4.65 4.95
N THR A 204 -0.92 5.02 4.07
CA THR A 204 -0.72 6.42 3.67
C THR A 204 -1.92 6.98 2.92
N ALA A 205 -2.43 6.25 1.91
CA ALA A 205 -3.56 6.68 1.09
C ALA A 205 -4.84 6.83 1.91
N LEU A 206 -5.20 5.81 2.69
CA LEU A 206 -6.43 5.83 3.49
C LEU A 206 -6.37 6.84 4.63
N SER A 207 -5.19 7.06 5.25
CA SER A 207 -5.01 8.09 6.28
C SER A 207 -5.22 9.49 5.72
N ASN A 208 -4.64 9.80 4.55
CA ASN A 208 -4.80 11.10 3.93
C ASN A 208 -6.21 11.31 3.36
N LEU A 209 -6.83 10.27 2.79
CA LEU A 209 -8.24 10.32 2.41
C LEU A 209 -9.14 10.64 3.61
N ASN A 210 -8.91 9.99 4.76
CA ASN A 210 -9.69 10.27 5.98
C ASN A 210 -9.50 11.71 6.49
N LYS A 211 -8.29 12.27 6.40
CA LYS A 211 -8.03 13.69 6.70
C LYS A 211 -8.82 14.59 5.75
N GLN A 212 -8.78 14.30 4.45
CA GLN A 212 -9.48 15.07 3.41
C GLN A 212 -11.01 15.06 3.60
N LEU A 213 -11.59 13.92 4.00
CA LEU A 213 -13.03 13.82 4.28
C LEU A 213 -13.49 14.71 5.44
N LYS A 214 -12.58 15.03 6.36
CA LYS A 214 -12.82 15.93 7.50
C LYS A 214 -12.47 17.39 7.19
N SER A 215 -11.66 17.65 6.18
CA SER A 215 -11.22 18.98 5.77
C SER A 215 -12.26 19.67 4.90
N LYS A 216 -12.20 21.02 4.89
CA LYS A 216 -12.90 21.87 3.93
C LYS A 216 -12.03 22.22 2.72
N GLU A 217 -10.75 21.84 2.74
CA GLU A 217 -9.81 22.11 1.65
C GLU A 217 -10.18 21.35 0.39
N LYS A 218 -10.03 22.02 -0.76
CA LYS A 218 -10.39 21.47 -2.07
C LYS A 218 -9.17 20.97 -2.86
N GLU A 219 -7.99 21.04 -2.29
CA GLU A 219 -6.75 20.63 -2.96
C GLU A 219 -6.60 19.12 -2.94
N LEU A 220 -6.38 18.51 -4.10
CA LEU A 220 -6.30 17.05 -4.24
C LEU A 220 -4.90 16.56 -4.60
N GLY A 221 -3.92 17.44 -4.79
CA GLY A 221 -2.56 17.07 -5.14
C GLY A 221 -1.93 16.14 -4.10
N ASP A 222 -2.07 16.46 -2.81
CA ASP A 222 -1.54 15.65 -1.72
C ASP A 222 -2.19 14.27 -1.63
N LEU A 223 -3.45 14.14 -2.07
CA LEU A 223 -4.09 12.84 -2.17
C LEU A 223 -3.41 11.96 -3.23
N VAL A 224 -3.10 12.52 -4.41
CA VAL A 224 -2.38 11.78 -5.46
C VAL A 224 -1.00 11.38 -4.96
N ASN A 225 -0.27 12.28 -4.32
CA ASN A 225 1.05 12.02 -3.75
C ASN A 225 1.03 10.93 -2.66
N SER A 226 -0.10 10.78 -1.96
CA SER A 226 -0.29 9.72 -0.97
C SER A 226 -0.73 8.37 -1.57
N GLY A 227 -1.07 8.33 -2.86
CA GLY A 227 -1.52 7.14 -3.57
C GLY A 227 -3.03 6.98 -3.70
N VAL A 228 -3.80 8.02 -3.38
CA VAL A 228 -5.24 8.05 -3.65
C VAL A 228 -5.45 8.30 -5.13
N SER A 229 -6.22 7.41 -5.77
CA SER A 229 -6.62 7.49 -7.18
C SER A 229 -8.14 7.43 -7.32
N ALA A 230 -8.65 7.79 -8.49
CA ALA A 230 -10.07 7.61 -8.81
C ALA A 230 -10.51 6.16 -8.63
N ASP A 231 -9.65 5.20 -9.05
CA ASP A 231 -9.93 3.76 -8.92
C ASP A 231 -10.06 3.31 -7.47
N LEU A 232 -9.23 3.86 -6.57
CA LEU A 232 -9.33 3.61 -5.12
C LEU A 232 -10.65 4.16 -4.57
N CYS A 233 -11.00 5.40 -4.93
CA CYS A 233 -12.24 6.04 -4.49
C CYS A 233 -13.49 5.29 -4.98
N ASP A 234 -13.50 4.86 -6.24
CA ASP A 234 -14.59 4.06 -6.81
C ASP A 234 -14.74 2.71 -6.10
N ALA A 235 -13.61 2.03 -5.81
CA ALA A 235 -13.62 0.77 -5.09
C ALA A 235 -14.22 0.93 -3.68
N LEU A 236 -13.80 1.97 -2.94
CA LEU A 236 -14.35 2.28 -1.63
C LEU A 236 -15.85 2.59 -1.68
N THR A 237 -16.27 3.38 -2.67
CA THR A 237 -17.69 3.70 -2.87
C THR A 237 -18.51 2.44 -3.14
N ALA A 238 -18.04 1.56 -4.04
CA ALA A 238 -18.75 0.35 -4.38
C ALA A 238 -18.86 -0.64 -3.20
N MET A 239 -17.92 -0.61 -2.25
CA MET A 239 -18.00 -1.43 -1.02
C MET A 239 -19.11 -0.99 -0.08
N THR A 240 -19.64 0.24 -0.18
CA THR A 240 -20.78 0.67 0.65
C THR A 240 -22.11 0.02 0.22
N GLY A 241 -22.07 -0.85 -0.78
CA GLY A 241 -23.20 -1.63 -1.27
C GLY A 241 -23.99 -0.94 -2.38
N LEU A 242 -24.92 -1.67 -3.00
CA LEU A 242 -25.73 -1.20 -4.14
C LEU A 242 -26.56 0.05 -3.82
N LYS A 243 -26.99 0.20 -2.57
CA LYS A 243 -27.78 1.36 -2.09
C LYS A 243 -26.91 2.37 -1.33
N GLU A 244 -25.59 2.17 -1.26
CA GLU A 244 -24.64 3.04 -0.53
C GLU A 244 -25.02 3.25 0.95
N ASN A 245 -25.61 2.24 1.57
CA ASN A 245 -26.17 2.33 2.93
C ASN A 245 -25.33 1.58 3.98
N ASN A 246 -24.22 0.97 3.60
CA ASN A 246 -23.32 0.28 4.50
C ASN A 246 -22.10 1.12 4.87
N ASP A 247 -21.70 1.05 6.14
CA ASP A 247 -20.39 1.50 6.57
C ASP A 247 -19.35 0.41 6.27
N VAL A 248 -18.10 0.78 6.04
CA VAL A 248 -17.01 -0.14 5.73
C VAL A 248 -15.84 0.09 6.68
N GLU A 249 -15.39 -0.96 7.34
CA GLU A 249 -14.14 -0.96 8.12
C GLU A 249 -13.10 -1.79 7.38
N ILE A 250 -11.93 -1.19 7.13
CA ILE A 250 -10.76 -1.88 6.55
C ILE A 250 -9.69 -1.93 7.61
N LYS A 251 -9.25 -3.13 7.97
CA LYS A 251 -8.23 -3.38 8.98
C LYS A 251 -7.04 -4.08 8.36
N LEU A 252 -5.89 -3.44 8.40
CA LEU A 252 -4.61 -4.05 8.07
C LEU A 252 -4.03 -4.66 9.34
N HIS A 253 -3.76 -5.95 9.31
CA HIS A 253 -3.14 -6.68 10.41
C HIS A 253 -1.63 -6.74 10.20
N ASP A 254 -0.91 -5.90 10.92
CA ASP A 254 0.53 -5.98 11.01
C ASP A 254 0.92 -6.95 12.15
N SER A 255 1.84 -7.85 11.89
CA SER A 255 2.35 -8.80 12.90
C SER A 255 3.22 -8.13 13.97
N THR A 256 3.70 -6.91 13.73
CA THR A 256 4.69 -6.22 14.56
C THR A 256 4.14 -5.00 15.29
N GLN A 257 3.00 -4.44 14.85
CA GLN A 257 2.44 -3.20 15.35
C GLN A 257 0.94 -3.31 15.65
N LYS A 258 0.38 -2.24 16.24
CA LYS A 258 -1.07 -2.13 16.37
C LYS A 258 -1.71 -2.12 14.98
N PRO A 259 -2.81 -2.86 14.78
CA PRO A 259 -3.47 -2.90 13.49
C PRO A 259 -3.92 -1.50 13.06
N TYR A 260 -3.68 -1.17 11.79
CA TYR A 260 -4.22 0.06 11.19
C TYR A 260 -5.69 -0.16 10.83
N ILE A 261 -6.56 0.79 11.21
CA ILE A 261 -8.00 0.71 10.94
C ILE A 261 -8.46 1.97 10.20
N PHE A 262 -9.08 1.79 9.07
CA PHE A 262 -9.77 2.82 8.31
C PHE A 262 -11.28 2.61 8.37
N TYR A 263 -12.01 3.68 8.67
CA TYR A 263 -13.46 3.70 8.77
C TYR A 263 -14.06 4.57 7.67
N LEU A 264 -14.81 3.98 6.76
CA LEU A 264 -15.63 4.68 5.80
C LEU A 264 -17.09 4.67 6.26
N LYS A 265 -17.59 5.81 6.69
CA LYS A 265 -19.02 5.99 6.98
C LYS A 265 -19.80 6.24 5.68
N LYS A 266 -20.97 5.62 5.53
CA LYS A 266 -21.86 5.80 4.38
C LYS A 266 -22.17 7.28 4.05
N ILE A 267 -22.23 8.15 5.05
CA ILE A 267 -22.45 9.59 4.86
C ILE A 267 -21.33 10.29 4.05
N ASN A 268 -20.14 9.67 3.96
CA ASN A 268 -19.02 10.23 3.23
C ASN A 268 -18.96 9.74 1.77
N THR A 269 -19.84 8.82 1.36
CA THR A 269 -19.83 8.22 0.01
C THR A 269 -19.91 9.26 -1.09
N GLN A 270 -20.80 10.25 -0.95
CA GLN A 270 -20.94 11.33 -1.93
C GLN A 270 -19.69 12.22 -2.02
N LYS A 271 -19.00 12.46 -0.89
CA LYS A 271 -17.73 13.20 -0.89
C LYS A 271 -16.63 12.42 -1.62
N ILE A 272 -16.56 11.10 -1.42
CA ILE A 272 -15.58 10.25 -2.11
C ILE A 272 -15.87 10.22 -3.61
N LYS A 273 -17.14 10.14 -4.04
CA LYS A 273 -17.51 10.24 -5.46
C LYS A 273 -17.06 11.55 -6.08
N ALA A 274 -17.29 12.68 -5.41
CA ALA A 274 -16.85 13.98 -5.91
C ALA A 274 -15.31 14.06 -6.01
N ILE A 275 -14.57 13.43 -5.07
CA ILE A 275 -13.12 13.31 -5.15
C ILE A 275 -12.74 12.43 -6.35
N SER A 276 -13.39 11.27 -6.53
CA SER A 276 -13.16 10.36 -7.66
C SER A 276 -13.33 11.07 -9.00
N GLU A 277 -14.42 11.79 -9.19
CA GLU A 277 -14.69 12.54 -10.43
C GLU A 277 -13.61 13.59 -10.74
N ARG A 278 -13.15 14.32 -9.72
CA ARG A 278 -12.09 15.31 -9.90
C ARG A 278 -10.75 14.65 -10.22
N LEU A 279 -10.40 13.52 -9.56
CA LEU A 279 -9.20 12.74 -9.86
C LEU A 279 -9.28 12.16 -11.27
N PHE A 280 -10.44 11.61 -11.66
CA PHE A 280 -10.67 11.04 -12.97
C PHE A 280 -10.51 12.07 -14.09
N ASN A 281 -11.03 13.28 -13.90
CA ASN A 281 -10.91 14.40 -14.82
C ASN A 281 -9.59 15.18 -14.67
N GLU A 282 -8.70 14.73 -13.77
CA GLU A 282 -7.39 15.35 -13.50
C GLU A 282 -7.51 16.84 -13.12
N GLN A 283 -8.53 17.17 -12.34
CA GLN A 283 -8.75 18.52 -11.78
C GLN A 283 -8.00 18.63 -10.45
N LEU A 284 -6.71 18.94 -10.52
CA LEU A 284 -5.77 18.83 -9.41
C LEU A 284 -5.13 20.18 -9.09
N SER A 285 -4.82 20.41 -7.83
CA SER A 285 -4.06 21.56 -7.37
C SER A 285 -2.96 21.08 -6.44
N PHE A 286 -1.75 21.57 -6.64
CA PHE A 286 -0.56 21.26 -5.86
C PHE A 286 0.06 22.56 -5.38
N LYS A 287 0.42 22.64 -4.10
CA LYS A 287 1.20 23.76 -3.54
C LYS A 287 2.69 23.47 -3.67
N ASN A 288 3.46 24.50 -3.95
CA ASN A 288 4.94 24.43 -3.99
C ASN A 288 5.45 23.26 -4.86
N TYR A 289 4.83 23.06 -6.00
CA TYR A 289 5.17 21.96 -6.91
C TYR A 289 6.23 22.43 -7.93
N THR A 290 7.22 21.59 -8.17
CA THR A 290 8.26 21.87 -9.16
C THR A 290 7.97 21.08 -10.44
N ILE A 291 7.89 21.78 -11.56
CA ILE A 291 7.84 21.17 -12.89
C ILE A 291 9.16 21.40 -13.59
N GLU A 292 9.49 20.49 -14.49
CA GLU A 292 10.60 20.59 -15.41
C GLU A 292 10.10 20.38 -16.84
N GLY A 293 10.53 21.21 -17.78
CA GLY A 293 10.08 21.07 -19.16
C GLY A 293 10.71 22.06 -20.13
N ALA A 294 10.39 21.84 -21.40
CA ALA A 294 10.84 22.71 -22.48
C ALA A 294 9.87 23.86 -22.72
N VAL A 295 10.37 25.06 -22.94
CA VAL A 295 9.58 26.22 -23.34
C VAL A 295 9.15 26.03 -24.79
N THR A 296 7.82 26.03 -25.04
CA THR A 296 7.26 25.82 -26.39
C THR A 296 6.70 27.07 -27.03
N ASN A 297 6.08 27.94 -26.23
CA ASN A 297 5.52 29.20 -26.69
C ASN A 297 5.81 30.31 -25.69
N ARG A 298 5.98 31.50 -26.21
CA ARG A 298 6.15 32.71 -25.43
C ARG A 298 5.32 33.83 -26.04
N HIS A 299 4.60 34.52 -25.21
CA HIS A 299 3.92 35.78 -25.56
C HIS A 299 4.45 36.86 -24.62
N THR A 300 5.11 37.86 -25.17
CA THR A 300 5.43 39.08 -24.45
C THR A 300 4.26 40.00 -24.65
N ALA A 301 3.64 40.43 -23.58
CA ALA A 301 2.58 41.44 -23.69
C ALA A 301 3.24 42.79 -24.03
N THR A 302 2.88 43.35 -25.17
CA THR A 302 3.32 44.68 -25.60
C THR A 302 2.31 45.68 -25.18
N GLY A 303 2.60 46.53 -24.20
CA GLY A 303 1.81 47.76 -24.01
C GLY A 303 1.49 48.26 -22.62
N SER A 304 1.97 47.71 -21.53
CA SER A 304 1.74 48.21 -20.17
C SER A 304 2.95 48.12 -19.27
N LEU A 305 3.19 49.07 -18.40
CA LEU A 305 4.35 49.20 -17.51
C LEU A 305 4.47 48.11 -16.41
N ASN A 306 3.63 47.07 -16.45
CA ASN A 306 3.66 45.96 -15.53
C ASN A 306 3.55 44.58 -16.23
N ASP A 307 3.90 44.48 -17.49
CA ASP A 307 3.66 43.28 -18.30
C ASP A 307 4.80 42.29 -18.19
N GLY A 308 4.61 41.28 -17.31
CA GLY A 308 5.42 40.07 -17.33
C GLY A 308 5.24 39.24 -18.60
N SER A 309 6.09 38.24 -18.85
CA SER A 309 5.96 37.36 -19.98
C SER A 309 5.08 36.14 -19.64
N THR A 310 4.23 35.74 -20.59
CA THR A 310 3.51 34.47 -20.51
C THR A 310 4.27 33.41 -21.28
N VAL A 311 4.62 32.31 -20.62
CA VAL A 311 5.33 31.19 -21.25
C VAL A 311 4.49 29.92 -21.14
N VAL A 312 4.61 29.05 -22.13
CA VAL A 312 4.04 27.70 -22.12
C VAL A 312 5.16 26.71 -22.03
N VAL A 313 5.15 25.92 -20.97
CA VAL A 313 6.14 24.87 -20.71
C VAL A 313 5.50 23.51 -20.98
N LYS A 314 6.11 22.74 -21.89
CA LYS A 314 5.75 21.33 -22.14
C LYS A 314 6.49 20.44 -21.17
N THR A 315 5.76 19.76 -20.30
CA THR A 315 6.28 18.85 -19.27
C THR A 315 5.56 17.51 -19.30
N HIS A 316 6.14 16.50 -18.64
CA HIS A 316 5.51 15.19 -18.45
C HIS A 316 5.09 15.02 -17.00
N LEU A 317 3.80 14.91 -16.76
CA LEU A 317 3.22 14.68 -15.43
C LEU A 317 2.23 13.51 -15.51
N PHE A 318 2.40 12.52 -14.62
CA PHE A 318 1.55 11.31 -14.57
C PHE A 318 1.52 10.57 -15.92
N ASP A 319 2.70 10.39 -16.54
CA ASP A 319 2.94 9.75 -17.85
C ASP A 319 2.22 10.42 -19.04
N LYS A 320 1.87 11.69 -18.90
CA LYS A 320 1.24 12.47 -19.99
C LYS A 320 2.01 13.75 -20.25
N ALA A 321 2.18 14.06 -21.53
CA ALA A 321 2.65 15.37 -21.93
C ALA A 321 1.57 16.42 -21.64
N ARG A 322 1.97 17.53 -21.00
CA ARG A 322 1.08 18.64 -20.62
C ARG A 322 1.69 19.97 -20.97
N ASN A 323 0.81 20.90 -21.34
CA ASN A 323 1.19 22.28 -21.57
C ASN A 323 0.76 23.10 -20.35
N ILE A 324 1.74 23.67 -19.65
CA ILE A 324 1.53 24.49 -18.46
C ILE A 324 1.78 25.95 -18.82
N THR A 325 0.75 26.78 -18.66
CA THR A 325 0.83 28.22 -18.85
C THR A 325 1.31 28.89 -17.57
N ILE A 326 2.29 29.77 -17.68
CA ILE A 326 2.96 30.41 -16.55
C ILE A 326 3.09 31.89 -16.86
N HIS A 327 2.67 32.72 -15.90
CA HIS A 327 2.88 34.17 -15.95
C HIS A 327 4.09 34.52 -15.10
N LEU A 328 5.13 35.04 -15.73
CA LEU A 328 6.39 35.40 -15.09
C LEU A 328 6.48 36.90 -14.93
N THR A 329 7.07 37.35 -13.84
CA THR A 329 7.42 38.77 -13.65
C THR A 329 8.60 39.16 -14.54
N GLU A 330 8.81 40.46 -14.75
CA GLU A 330 9.96 40.96 -15.55
C GLU A 330 11.29 40.40 -15.08
N LYS A 331 11.45 40.20 -13.77
CA LYS A 331 12.69 39.69 -13.16
C LYS A 331 13.06 38.29 -13.67
N ASP A 332 12.07 37.43 -13.94
CA ASP A 332 12.27 36.03 -14.35
C ASP A 332 12.08 35.84 -15.87
N ALA A 333 11.71 36.88 -16.60
CA ALA A 333 11.36 36.83 -18.01
C ALA A 333 12.54 36.45 -18.94
N ALA A 334 13.77 36.74 -18.51
CA ALA A 334 14.99 36.44 -19.30
C ALA A 334 15.33 34.94 -19.28
N ILE A 335 14.98 34.19 -18.23
CA ILE A 335 15.35 32.77 -18.07
C ILE A 335 14.75 31.89 -19.17
N PRO A 336 13.46 32.00 -19.54
CA PRO A 336 12.90 31.24 -20.65
C PRO A 336 13.52 31.58 -22.00
N GLU A 337 13.99 32.83 -22.22
CA GLU A 337 14.72 33.21 -23.46
C GLU A 337 16.02 32.47 -23.55
N GLN A 338 16.78 32.50 -22.48
CA GLN A 338 18.06 31.81 -22.41
C GLN A 338 17.86 30.29 -22.58
N ALA A 339 16.86 29.70 -21.94
CA ALA A 339 16.54 28.28 -22.08
C ALA A 339 16.28 27.87 -23.53
N VAL A 340 15.53 28.69 -24.28
CA VAL A 340 15.26 28.44 -25.71
C VAL A 340 16.54 28.63 -26.54
N ALA A 341 17.35 29.67 -26.27
CA ALA A 341 18.59 29.90 -26.97
C ALA A 341 19.62 28.79 -26.75
N ASP A 342 19.71 28.28 -25.54
CA ASP A 342 20.65 27.25 -25.13
C ASP A 342 20.14 25.81 -25.38
N GLY A 343 18.86 25.66 -25.79
CA GLY A 343 18.22 24.35 -26.00
C GLY A 343 18.07 23.51 -24.76
N VAL A 344 17.96 24.15 -23.58
CA VAL A 344 17.83 23.49 -22.27
C VAL A 344 16.42 23.57 -21.71
N THR A 345 16.11 22.75 -20.71
CA THR A 345 14.82 22.83 -19.97
C THR A 345 14.90 23.86 -18.87
N ILE A 346 13.71 24.24 -18.35
CA ILE A 346 13.59 25.08 -17.16
C ILE A 346 12.92 24.29 -16.03
N LYS A 347 13.32 24.60 -14.80
CA LYS A 347 12.67 24.15 -13.57
C LYS A 347 11.91 25.33 -12.96
N ILE A 348 10.62 25.14 -12.67
CA ILE A 348 9.77 26.19 -12.10
C ILE A 348 9.05 25.62 -10.91
N THR A 349 9.12 26.34 -9.78
CA THR A 349 8.41 26.03 -8.54
C THR A 349 7.32 27.04 -8.27
N GLY A 350 6.11 26.57 -7.99
CA GLY A 350 4.94 27.41 -7.69
C GLY A 350 3.70 26.56 -7.42
N ASN A 351 2.54 27.19 -7.40
CA ASN A 351 1.28 26.46 -7.23
C ASN A 351 0.77 25.99 -8.59
N LEU A 352 0.71 24.66 -8.79
CA LEU A 352 0.29 24.04 -10.04
C LEU A 352 -1.19 23.69 -9.98
N HIS A 353 -1.94 24.13 -11.00
CA HIS A 353 -3.34 23.79 -11.21
C HIS A 353 -3.48 23.06 -12.53
N LEU A 354 -3.96 21.81 -12.49
CA LEU A 354 -4.21 20.98 -13.67
C LEU A 354 -5.70 20.86 -13.95
N ASN A 355 -6.02 20.86 -15.25
CA ASN A 355 -7.36 20.55 -15.76
C ASN A 355 -7.18 19.72 -17.04
N GLY A 356 -7.20 18.40 -16.91
CA GLY A 356 -6.91 17.48 -17.99
C GLY A 356 -5.48 17.64 -18.53
N SER A 357 -5.33 17.85 -19.84
CA SER A 357 -4.04 18.01 -20.51
C SER A 357 -3.42 19.41 -20.38
N LYS A 358 -4.14 20.38 -19.85
CA LYS A 358 -3.70 21.76 -19.65
C LYS A 358 -3.50 22.07 -18.19
N GLY A 359 -2.64 23.03 -17.90
CA GLY A 359 -2.45 23.52 -16.54
C GLY A 359 -2.00 24.96 -16.53
N THR A 360 -2.09 25.56 -15.35
CA THR A 360 -1.54 26.89 -15.05
C THR A 360 -0.69 26.80 -13.80
N MET A 361 0.33 27.62 -13.72
CA MET A 361 1.16 27.74 -12.52
C MET A 361 1.08 29.18 -12.03
N THR A 362 0.80 29.34 -10.75
CA THR A 362 0.64 30.63 -10.05
C THR A 362 1.59 30.69 -8.85
N GLU A 363 1.71 31.85 -8.24
CA GLU A 363 2.58 32.06 -7.06
C GLU A 363 3.98 31.50 -7.28
N ILE A 364 4.62 31.91 -8.38
CA ILE A 364 5.94 31.44 -8.78
C ILE A 364 6.95 31.87 -7.73
N GLN A 365 7.67 30.89 -7.17
CA GLN A 365 8.69 31.09 -6.13
C GLN A 365 10.10 31.07 -6.71
N LYS A 366 10.32 30.21 -7.74
CA LYS A 366 11.64 30.00 -8.28
C LYS A 366 11.56 29.59 -9.76
N VAL A 367 12.46 30.15 -10.57
CA VAL A 367 12.66 29.78 -11.97
C VAL A 367 14.15 29.57 -12.17
N GLU A 368 14.56 28.45 -12.72
CA GLU A 368 15.97 28.07 -12.96
C GLU A 368 16.15 27.42 -14.31
N LEU A 369 17.33 27.63 -14.92
CA LEU A 369 17.77 26.82 -16.04
C LEU A 369 18.17 25.43 -15.54
N ASN A 370 17.77 24.39 -16.24
CA ASN A 370 18.27 23.05 -15.99
C ASN A 370 19.41 22.77 -16.96
N ALA A 371 20.65 22.90 -16.47
CA ALA A 371 21.87 22.70 -17.28
C ALA A 371 22.22 21.21 -17.51
N GLU A 372 21.48 20.26 -16.97
CA GLU A 372 21.66 18.84 -17.29
C GLU A 372 21.18 18.60 -18.73
N GLN A 373 22.13 18.33 -19.62
CA GLN A 373 21.87 18.03 -21.02
C GLN A 373 20.89 16.87 -21.15
N ILE A 374 19.80 17.11 -21.88
CA ILE A 374 18.96 16.03 -22.38
C ILE A 374 19.78 15.34 -23.49
N GLU A 375 20.36 14.15 -23.20
CA GLU A 375 20.69 13.22 -24.24
C GLU A 375 19.38 12.82 -24.94
N LEU A 376 19.08 13.47 -26.06
CA LEU A 376 18.01 13.03 -26.95
C LEU A 376 18.39 11.63 -27.45
N PRO A 377 17.52 10.61 -27.31
CA PRO A 377 17.76 9.34 -27.94
C PRO A 377 17.84 9.59 -29.47
N ILE A 378 19.03 9.45 -30.02
CA ILE A 378 19.25 9.40 -31.46
C ILE A 378 18.43 8.22 -31.97
N LYS A 379 17.59 8.46 -32.97
CA LYS A 379 16.69 7.50 -33.64
C LYS A 379 17.42 6.27 -34.15
#